data_57a6d9321b39614f1c872d55a8b3314a
#
_entry.id   57a6d9321b39614f1c872d55a8b3314a
#
_cell.length_a   1.000
_cell.length_b   1.000
_cell.length_c   1.000
_cell.angle_alpha   90.00
_cell.angle_beta   90.00
_cell.angle_gamma   90.00
#
_symmetry.space_group_name_H-M   'P 1'
#
loop_
_entity.id
_entity.type
_entity.pdbx_description
1 polymer ?
#
loop_
_entity_poly.entity_id
_entity_poly.type
_entity_poly.pdbx_seq_one_letter_code
_entity_poly.pdbx_strand_id
1 'polypeptide(L)'
;MRTIAVYRPGKRFPSVSVTGAGCALLCEHCKGRFLRGMVPAVSPPALLSFAARLEREGGTGLLLSGGCDAQGRVPIGPFLPAIREIKATTRLLVNVHPGLVSPQEGRLLADSGADRIAFDLVLDPVAIATQLHLARSPQDYIDSLDALCRAAPG
;
A
#
# COMPACT_ATOMS: atom_id res chain seq x y z
N MET A 1 -8.51 23.68 -21.40
CA MET A 1 -7.90 22.38 -21.77
C MET A 1 -7.64 21.62 -20.48
N ARG A 2 -8.11 20.36 -20.36
CA ARG A 2 -7.84 19.54 -19.14
C ARG A 2 -6.49 18.87 -19.32
N THR A 3 -5.57 19.05 -18.37
CA THR A 3 -4.24 18.44 -18.39
C THR A 3 -4.26 17.13 -17.60
N ILE A 4 -3.69 16.07 -18.16
CA ILE A 4 -3.48 14.79 -17.47
C ILE A 4 -2.00 14.67 -17.15
N ALA A 5 -1.68 14.43 -15.87
CA ALA A 5 -0.32 14.14 -15.47
C ALA A 5 -0.06 12.62 -15.60
N VAL A 6 0.99 12.25 -16.32
CA VAL A 6 1.43 10.86 -16.47
C VAL A 6 2.69 10.65 -15.67
N TYR A 7 2.66 9.69 -14.74
CA TYR A 7 3.79 9.30 -13.91
C TYR A 7 4.36 7.97 -14.39
N ARG A 8 5.67 7.92 -14.59
CA ARG A 8 6.40 6.68 -14.89
C ARG A 8 7.33 6.39 -13.73
N PRO A 9 6.90 5.59 -12.74
CA PRO A 9 7.76 5.21 -11.62
C PRO A 9 8.94 4.39 -12.15
N GLY A 10 10.12 4.69 -11.67
CA GLY A 10 11.35 4.01 -12.01
C GLY A 10 12.14 3.69 -10.73
N LYS A 11 13.45 3.47 -10.86
CA LYS A 11 14.33 3.16 -9.71
C LYS A 11 14.29 4.20 -8.59
N ARG A 12 13.87 5.44 -8.91
CA ARG A 12 13.75 6.53 -7.93
C ARG A 12 12.45 6.51 -7.13
N PHE A 13 11.49 5.65 -7.52
CA PHE A 13 10.21 5.46 -6.82
C PHE A 13 9.85 3.96 -6.81
N PRO A 14 10.62 3.13 -6.09
CA PRO A 14 10.41 1.69 -6.05
C PRO A 14 9.15 1.29 -5.27
N SER A 15 8.64 0.10 -5.58
CA SER A 15 7.64 -0.58 -4.75
C SER A 15 8.34 -1.43 -3.70
N VAL A 16 7.84 -1.36 -2.46
CA VAL A 16 8.39 -2.05 -1.28
C VAL A 16 7.33 -2.97 -0.70
N SER A 17 7.69 -4.23 -0.49
CA SER A 17 6.81 -5.24 0.11
C SER A 17 7.10 -5.45 1.58
N VAL A 18 6.10 -5.22 2.43
CA VAL A 18 6.15 -5.51 3.88
C VAL A 18 6.02 -7.00 4.20
N THR A 19 5.61 -7.81 3.23
CA THR A 19 5.45 -9.27 3.38
C THR A 19 6.48 -10.08 2.59
N GLY A 20 7.45 -9.40 1.94
CA GLY A 20 8.34 -10.06 1.00
C GLY A 20 7.57 -10.67 -0.16
N ALA A 21 7.69 -11.97 -0.38
CA ALA A 21 6.97 -12.71 -1.41
C ALA A 21 5.66 -13.38 -0.89
N GLY A 22 5.36 -13.24 0.41
CA GLY A 22 4.18 -13.87 1.03
C GLY A 22 2.87 -13.17 0.66
N CYS A 23 1.85 -13.94 0.27
CA CYS A 23 0.48 -13.48 0.03
C CYS A 23 -0.48 -14.67 0.24
N ALA A 24 -1.53 -14.47 1.01
CA ALA A 24 -2.51 -15.52 1.27
C ALA A 24 -3.51 -15.71 0.12
N LEU A 25 -3.75 -14.68 -0.69
CA LEU A 25 -4.80 -14.71 -1.72
C LEU A 25 -4.37 -15.39 -3.02
N LEU A 26 -3.12 -15.18 -3.45
CA LEU A 26 -2.61 -15.68 -4.74
C LEU A 26 -3.58 -15.47 -5.91
N CYS A 27 -4.17 -14.27 -5.98
CA CYS A 27 -5.17 -13.89 -6.98
C CYS A 27 -4.81 -14.34 -8.40
N GLU A 28 -5.79 -14.73 -9.21
CA GLU A 28 -5.60 -15.34 -10.55
C GLU A 28 -4.74 -14.48 -11.49
N HIS A 29 -4.96 -13.16 -11.49
CA HIS A 29 -4.19 -12.22 -12.32
C HIS A 29 -2.74 -12.04 -11.86
N CYS A 30 -2.41 -12.34 -10.61
CA CYS A 30 -1.12 -12.01 -9.98
C CYS A 30 -0.31 -13.26 -9.60
N LYS A 31 -0.88 -14.22 -8.84
CA LYS A 31 -0.21 -15.43 -8.31
C LYS A 31 1.12 -15.10 -7.61
N GLY A 32 1.15 -13.97 -6.88
CA GLY A 32 2.34 -13.48 -6.18
C GLY A 32 3.45 -12.92 -7.09
N ARG A 33 3.25 -12.89 -8.42
CA ARG A 33 4.27 -12.48 -9.40
C ARG A 33 4.80 -11.07 -9.16
N PHE A 34 3.90 -10.13 -8.81
CA PHE A 34 4.31 -8.74 -8.62
C PHE A 34 5.16 -8.55 -7.37
N LEU A 35 4.96 -9.34 -6.32
CA LEU A 35 5.76 -9.26 -5.09
C LEU A 35 7.24 -9.58 -5.32
N ARG A 36 7.55 -10.45 -6.28
CA ARG A 36 8.94 -10.80 -6.64
C ARG A 36 9.73 -9.64 -7.24
N GLY A 37 9.04 -8.64 -7.79
CA GLY A 37 9.65 -7.42 -8.31
C GLY A 37 9.75 -6.28 -7.30
N MET A 38 9.17 -6.44 -6.11
CA MET A 38 9.21 -5.43 -5.05
C MET A 38 10.43 -5.61 -4.16
N VAL A 39 10.91 -4.51 -3.60
CA VAL A 39 11.99 -4.55 -2.59
C VAL A 39 11.42 -5.12 -1.29
N PRO A 40 11.96 -6.20 -0.73
CA PRO A 40 11.48 -6.74 0.53
C PRO A 40 11.94 -5.86 1.71
N ALA A 41 10.98 -5.43 2.55
CA ALA A 41 11.23 -4.76 3.82
C ALA A 41 10.24 -5.30 4.87
N VAL A 42 10.50 -6.52 5.33
CA VAL A 42 9.58 -7.29 6.17
C VAL A 42 9.59 -6.89 7.65
N SER A 43 10.29 -5.83 8.00
CA SER A 43 10.28 -5.24 9.34
C SER A 43 10.41 -3.71 9.27
N PRO A 44 9.90 -2.97 10.28
CA PRO A 44 10.07 -1.51 10.34
C PRO A 44 11.53 -1.05 10.24
N PRO A 45 12.52 -1.65 10.94
CA PRO A 45 13.93 -1.28 10.78
C PRO A 45 14.47 -1.50 9.36
N ALA A 46 14.03 -2.56 8.67
CA ALA A 46 14.43 -2.81 7.28
C ALA A 46 13.86 -1.72 6.35
N LEU A 47 12.61 -1.28 6.58
CA LEU A 47 11.99 -0.19 5.84
C LEU A 47 12.73 1.15 6.06
N LEU A 48 13.08 1.48 7.31
CA LEU A 48 13.84 2.69 7.63
C LEU A 48 15.22 2.70 6.98
N SER A 49 15.94 1.59 7.07
CA SER A 49 17.26 1.45 6.45
C SER A 49 17.19 1.58 4.93
N PHE A 50 16.14 1.00 4.32
CA PHE A 50 15.91 1.12 2.88
C PHE A 50 15.59 2.57 2.48
N ALA A 51 14.69 3.25 3.20
CA ALA A 51 14.30 4.63 2.90
C ALA A 51 15.48 5.60 3.00
N ALA A 52 16.30 5.48 4.05
CA ALA A 52 17.49 6.30 4.23
C ALA A 52 18.50 6.08 3.09
N ARG A 53 18.68 4.85 2.62
CA ARG A 53 19.51 4.56 1.44
C ARG A 53 18.92 5.16 0.17
N LEU A 54 17.61 4.95 -0.06
CA LEU A 54 16.92 5.46 -1.24
C LEU A 54 17.07 6.99 -1.37
N GLU A 55 16.92 7.72 -0.27
CA GLU A 55 17.09 9.16 -0.27
C GLU A 55 18.53 9.57 -0.61
N ARG A 56 19.53 8.94 0.00
CA ARG A 56 20.96 9.21 -0.34
C ARG A 56 21.27 8.93 -1.81
N GLU A 57 20.59 7.97 -2.42
CA GLU A 57 20.75 7.62 -3.84
C GLU A 57 19.90 8.51 -4.77
N GLY A 58 19.25 9.56 -4.24
CA GLY A 58 18.44 10.51 -5.00
C GLY A 58 17.05 9.99 -5.36
N GLY A 59 16.52 9.07 -4.56
CA GLY A 59 15.14 8.63 -4.64
C GLY A 59 14.16 9.77 -4.39
N THR A 60 12.96 9.65 -4.94
CA THR A 60 11.88 10.66 -4.79
C THR A 60 10.73 10.18 -3.92
N GLY A 61 10.63 8.88 -3.68
CA GLY A 61 9.58 8.28 -2.86
C GLY A 61 9.52 6.77 -3.04
N LEU A 62 8.53 6.17 -2.42
CA LEU A 62 8.28 4.73 -2.50
C LEU A 62 6.77 4.42 -2.43
N LEU A 63 6.39 3.28 -3.01
CA LEU A 63 5.08 2.66 -2.78
C LEU A 63 5.26 1.54 -1.76
N LEU A 64 4.66 1.69 -0.59
CA LEU A 64 4.63 0.66 0.44
C LEU A 64 3.36 -0.19 0.29
N SER A 65 3.54 -1.48 0.11
CA SER A 65 2.46 -2.47 -0.04
C SER A 65 2.98 -3.86 0.34
N GLY A 66 2.34 -4.90 -0.12
CA GLY A 66 2.73 -6.29 0.12
C GLY A 66 1.67 -7.27 -0.37
N GLY A 67 1.83 -8.54 0.01
CA GLY A 67 0.77 -9.52 -0.15
C GLY A 67 -0.30 -9.34 0.91
N CYS A 68 -1.53 -9.70 0.55
CA CYS A 68 -2.67 -9.63 1.45
C CYS A 68 -2.76 -10.85 2.36
N ASP A 69 -3.38 -10.66 3.52
CA ASP A 69 -3.93 -11.73 4.36
C ASP A 69 -5.22 -12.31 3.73
N ALA A 70 -5.83 -13.30 4.39
CA ALA A 70 -7.08 -13.93 3.95
C ALA A 70 -8.30 -12.98 3.99
N GLN A 71 -8.17 -11.81 4.59
CA GLN A 71 -9.19 -10.76 4.66
C GLN A 71 -9.00 -9.67 3.60
N GLY A 72 -7.99 -9.78 2.74
CA GLY A 72 -7.70 -8.80 1.70
C GLY A 72 -6.91 -7.57 2.18
N ARG A 73 -6.25 -7.66 3.33
CA ARG A 73 -5.50 -6.55 3.94
C ARG A 73 -4.00 -6.77 3.78
N VAL A 74 -3.28 -5.72 3.49
CA VAL A 74 -1.82 -5.72 3.63
C VAL A 74 -1.47 -5.31 5.06
N PRO A 75 -0.60 -6.04 5.79
CA PRO A 75 -0.31 -5.79 7.21
C PRO A 75 0.58 -4.55 7.40
N ILE A 76 0.05 -3.37 7.08
CA ILE A 76 0.76 -2.07 7.19
C ILE A 76 0.85 -1.58 8.64
N GLY A 77 -0.07 -1.98 9.51
CA GLY A 77 -0.17 -1.48 10.89
C GLY A 77 1.16 -1.38 11.64
N PRO A 78 1.98 -2.45 11.71
CA PRO A 78 3.29 -2.41 12.38
C PRO A 78 4.30 -1.42 11.79
N PHE A 79 4.08 -0.97 10.55
CA PHE A 79 4.98 -0.06 9.82
C PHE A 79 4.60 1.42 9.95
N LEU A 80 3.44 1.76 10.53
CA LEU A 80 3.00 3.15 10.66
C LEU A 80 4.00 4.04 11.42
N PRO A 81 4.64 3.59 12.52
CA PRO A 81 5.69 4.39 13.17
C PRO A 81 6.88 4.66 12.23
N ALA A 82 7.29 3.67 11.43
CA ALA A 82 8.37 3.85 10.47
C ALA A 82 8.00 4.82 9.34
N ILE A 83 6.73 4.84 8.90
CA ILE A 83 6.26 5.84 7.94
C ILE A 83 6.41 7.25 8.54
N ARG A 84 5.97 7.47 9.78
CA ARG A 84 6.14 8.77 10.46
C ARG A 84 7.61 9.20 10.54
N GLU A 85 8.50 8.27 10.88
CA GLU A 85 9.93 8.55 10.97
C GLU A 85 10.51 8.90 9.59
N ILE A 86 10.17 8.17 8.54
CA ILE A 86 10.58 8.49 7.17
C ILE A 86 10.12 9.91 6.81
N LYS A 87 8.87 10.25 7.09
CA LYS A 87 8.33 11.60 6.80
C LYS A 87 9.01 12.71 7.62
N ALA A 88 9.44 12.41 8.84
CA ALA A 88 10.15 13.36 9.69
C ALA A 88 11.63 13.55 9.32
N THR A 89 12.27 12.51 8.74
CA THR A 89 13.73 12.49 8.55
C THR A 89 14.17 12.53 7.08
N THR A 90 13.25 12.41 6.14
CA THR A 90 13.53 12.40 4.69
C THR A 90 12.56 13.29 3.93
N ARG A 91 12.86 13.54 2.63
CA ARG A 91 11.96 14.23 1.70
C ARG A 91 11.18 13.27 0.80
N LEU A 92 11.28 11.97 1.07
CA LEU A 92 10.62 10.95 0.27
C LEU A 92 9.10 11.08 0.34
N LEU A 93 8.44 10.94 -0.81
CA LEU A 93 7.01 10.71 -0.87
C LEU A 93 6.72 9.25 -0.50
N VAL A 94 5.76 9.03 0.39
CA VAL A 94 5.33 7.70 0.80
C VAL A 94 3.90 7.47 0.33
N ASN A 95 3.73 6.63 -0.68
CA ASN A 95 2.44 6.12 -1.08
C ASN A 95 2.20 4.78 -0.39
N VAL A 96 0.99 4.51 0.08
CA VAL A 96 0.61 3.25 0.73
C VAL A 96 -0.54 2.61 -0.02
N HIS A 97 -0.43 1.31 -0.28
CA HIS A 97 -1.54 0.48 -0.79
C HIS A 97 -1.87 -0.59 0.25
N PRO A 98 -2.88 -0.36 1.11
CA PRO A 98 -3.15 -1.19 2.29
C PRO A 98 -4.06 -2.39 2.01
N GLY A 99 -4.66 -2.50 0.82
CA GLY A 99 -5.80 -3.39 0.58
C GLY A 99 -7.06 -2.88 1.29
N LEU A 100 -7.92 -3.79 1.74
CA LEU A 100 -9.12 -3.44 2.51
C LEU A 100 -8.74 -2.91 3.90
N VAL A 101 -9.48 -1.92 4.38
CA VAL A 101 -9.25 -1.31 5.69
C VAL A 101 -10.55 -1.14 6.48
N SER A 102 -10.45 -1.20 7.80
CA SER A 102 -11.49 -0.76 8.70
C SER A 102 -11.45 0.76 8.92
N PRO A 103 -12.51 1.38 9.48
CA PRO A 103 -12.50 2.80 9.83
C PRO A 103 -11.35 3.19 10.80
N GLN A 104 -10.96 2.30 11.68
CA GLN A 104 -9.84 2.53 12.58
C GLN A 104 -8.50 2.52 11.84
N GLU A 105 -8.29 1.53 10.95
CA GLU A 105 -7.07 1.44 10.14
C GLU A 105 -6.95 2.64 9.19
N GLY A 106 -8.06 3.10 8.59
CA GLY A 106 -8.08 4.31 7.77
C GLY A 106 -7.58 5.54 8.54
N ARG A 107 -8.06 5.76 9.76
CA ARG A 107 -7.58 6.85 10.62
C ARG A 107 -6.08 6.72 10.95
N LEU A 108 -5.64 5.52 11.34
CA LEU A 108 -4.22 5.29 11.66
C LEU A 108 -3.30 5.52 10.45
N LEU A 109 -3.76 5.16 9.24
CA LEU A 109 -3.05 5.45 8.00
C LEU A 109 -2.95 6.96 7.73
N ALA A 110 -4.05 7.70 7.87
CA ALA A 110 -4.03 9.17 7.73
C ALA A 110 -3.06 9.82 8.73
N ASP A 111 -3.12 9.39 10.00
CA ASP A 111 -2.23 9.87 11.06
C ASP A 111 -0.75 9.47 10.86
N SER A 112 -0.45 8.55 9.96
CA SER A 112 0.93 8.13 9.69
C SER A 112 1.76 9.14 8.91
N GLY A 113 1.11 10.14 8.29
CA GLY A 113 1.77 11.12 7.43
C GLY A 113 2.09 10.60 6.03
N ALA A 114 1.53 9.46 5.61
CA ALA A 114 1.63 9.00 4.23
C ALA A 114 1.08 10.05 3.27
N ASP A 115 1.77 10.30 2.16
CA ASP A 115 1.38 11.36 1.22
C ASP A 115 0.18 10.97 0.36
N ARG A 116 0.01 9.68 0.08
CA ARG A 116 -1.10 9.16 -0.72
C ARG A 116 -1.46 7.75 -0.29
N ILE A 117 -2.75 7.45 -0.36
CA ILE A 117 -3.27 6.09 -0.24
C ILE A 117 -3.78 5.66 -1.62
N ALA A 118 -3.25 4.57 -2.13
CA ALA A 118 -3.77 3.90 -3.32
C ALA A 118 -4.76 2.82 -2.89
N PHE A 119 -5.88 2.72 -3.59
CA PHE A 119 -6.92 1.74 -3.27
C PHE A 119 -7.52 1.19 -4.56
N ASP A 120 -7.65 -0.13 -4.65
CA ASP A 120 -8.30 -0.81 -5.76
C ASP A 120 -9.77 -1.06 -5.40
N LEU A 121 -10.69 -0.37 -6.07
CA LEU A 121 -12.14 -0.55 -5.87
C LEU A 121 -12.65 -1.66 -6.79
N VAL A 122 -13.03 -2.80 -6.23
CA VAL A 122 -13.59 -3.93 -6.96
C VAL A 122 -15.06 -4.12 -6.55
N LEU A 123 -15.98 -3.98 -7.52
CA LEU A 123 -17.43 -4.02 -7.28
C LEU A 123 -18.12 -5.23 -7.91
N ASP A 124 -17.41 -6.05 -8.65
CA ASP A 124 -17.95 -7.28 -9.21
C ASP A 124 -17.80 -8.44 -8.19
N PRO A 125 -18.91 -8.97 -7.64
CA PRO A 125 -18.86 -10.05 -6.66
C PRO A 125 -18.26 -11.34 -7.22
N VAL A 126 -18.40 -11.60 -8.52
CA VAL A 126 -17.81 -12.78 -9.16
C VAL A 126 -16.28 -12.61 -9.20
N ALA A 127 -15.79 -11.44 -9.59
CA ALA A 127 -14.36 -11.16 -9.60
C ALA A 127 -13.75 -11.23 -8.18
N ILE A 128 -14.44 -10.71 -7.16
CA ILE A 128 -14.00 -10.79 -5.76
C ILE A 128 -13.83 -12.25 -5.33
N ALA A 129 -14.83 -13.09 -5.61
CA ALA A 129 -14.80 -14.49 -5.19
C ALA A 129 -13.84 -15.34 -6.01
N THR A 130 -13.85 -15.22 -7.35
CA THR A 130 -13.15 -16.16 -8.24
C THR A 130 -11.78 -15.69 -8.69
N GLN A 131 -11.55 -14.37 -8.78
CA GLN A 131 -10.28 -13.80 -9.24
C GLN A 131 -9.39 -13.39 -8.06
N LEU A 132 -10.00 -12.85 -6.99
CA LEU A 132 -9.26 -12.42 -5.81
C LEU A 132 -9.26 -13.46 -4.69
N HIS A 133 -10.06 -14.52 -4.79
CA HIS A 133 -10.23 -15.58 -3.77
C HIS A 133 -10.65 -15.03 -2.40
N LEU A 134 -11.44 -13.95 -2.39
CA LEU A 134 -11.87 -13.29 -1.18
C LEU A 134 -13.32 -13.63 -0.84
N ALA A 135 -13.56 -13.98 0.42
CA ALA A 135 -14.90 -14.09 1.00
C ALA A 135 -15.38 -12.70 1.46
N ARG A 136 -15.50 -11.77 0.50
CA ARG A 136 -15.90 -10.38 0.71
C ARG A 136 -16.98 -10.00 -0.30
N SER A 137 -17.69 -8.90 0.00
CA SER A 137 -18.71 -8.33 -0.86
C SER A 137 -18.25 -7.01 -1.48
N PRO A 138 -18.92 -6.50 -2.53
CA PRO A 138 -18.70 -5.14 -3.01
C PRO A 138 -18.85 -4.07 -1.93
N GLN A 139 -19.74 -4.32 -0.93
CA GLN A 139 -19.94 -3.39 0.17
C GLN A 139 -18.71 -3.24 1.05
N ASP A 140 -17.93 -4.32 1.29
CA ASP A 140 -16.65 -4.24 2.03
C ASP A 140 -15.66 -3.29 1.35
N TYR A 141 -15.65 -3.24 0.01
CA TYR A 141 -14.81 -2.32 -0.76
C TYR A 141 -15.30 -0.87 -0.66
N ILE A 142 -16.63 -0.65 -0.73
CA ILE A 142 -17.23 0.67 -0.55
C ILE A 142 -16.95 1.19 0.86
N ASP A 143 -17.16 0.37 1.88
CA ASP A 143 -16.91 0.73 3.27
C ASP A 143 -15.43 1.07 3.54
N SER A 144 -14.51 0.32 2.91
CA SER A 144 -13.09 0.61 2.98
C SER A 144 -12.73 1.95 2.30
N LEU A 145 -13.28 2.21 1.11
CA LEU A 145 -13.08 3.48 0.41
C LEU A 145 -13.63 4.65 1.23
N ASP A 146 -14.83 4.52 1.77
CA ASP A 146 -15.45 5.51 2.65
C ASP A 146 -14.59 5.79 3.89
N ALA A 147 -14.04 4.75 4.51
CA ALA A 147 -13.15 4.87 5.66
C ALA A 147 -11.89 5.67 5.31
N LEU A 148 -11.29 5.43 4.14
CA LEU A 148 -10.11 6.17 3.65
C LEU A 148 -10.47 7.62 3.32
N CYS A 149 -11.58 7.86 2.62
CA CYS A 149 -12.02 9.22 2.27
C CYS A 149 -12.34 10.08 3.49
N ARG A 150 -12.98 9.50 4.52
CA ARG A 150 -13.31 10.23 5.77
C ARG A 150 -12.07 10.52 6.63
N ALA A 151 -11.04 9.72 6.52
CA ALA A 151 -9.80 9.89 7.26
C ALA A 151 -8.81 10.84 6.54
N ALA A 152 -8.99 11.06 5.23
CA ALA A 152 -8.13 11.96 4.48
C ALA A 152 -8.23 13.40 5.03
N PRO A 153 -7.11 14.09 5.27
CA PRO A 153 -7.14 15.52 5.55
C PRO A 153 -7.71 16.26 4.33
N GLY A 154 -8.65 17.17 4.55
CA GLY A 154 -9.32 17.95 3.50
C GLY A 154 -8.35 18.84 2.70
#